data_0cb49c67fe6ed0d9d18c0329df3fd90f
#
_entry.id   0cb49c67fe6ed0d9d18c0329df3fd90f
#
_cell.length_a   1.000
_cell.length_b   1.000
_cell.length_c   1.000
_cell.angle_alpha   90.00
_cell.angle_beta   90.00
_cell.angle_gamma   90.00
#
_symmetry.space_group_name_H-M   'P 1'
#
loop_
_entity.id
_entity.type
_entity.pdbx_description
1 polymer ?
#
loop_
_entity_poly.entity_id
_entity_poly.type
_entity_poly.pdbx_seq_one_letter_code
_entity_poly.pdbx_strand_id
1 'polypeptide(L)'
;MATTGKVQGNLLGLYISTDDSTYTLVGSATNATLSISNETLDVTTKGSTGNKELIYNTQSATITAEGFVKYDDTQGSQQLRTTALSATDSATYMARFSSGVNGDKEVTFNAIITSFEESAAVNEMATYSITLESTGAITESTVS
;
A
#
# COMPACT_ATOMS: atom_id res chain seq x y z
N MET A 1 -11.95 11.14 17.37
CA MET A 1 -12.45 9.89 17.98
C MET A 1 -12.23 8.73 17.01
N ALA A 2 -11.67 7.66 17.49
CA ALA A 2 -11.42 6.50 16.64
C ALA A 2 -12.72 5.88 16.13
N THR A 3 -12.64 5.23 14.97
CA THR A 3 -13.75 4.47 14.42
C THR A 3 -14.09 3.28 15.33
N THR A 4 -15.37 3.09 15.61
CA THR A 4 -15.84 1.98 16.45
C THR A 4 -16.61 0.99 15.60
N GLY A 5 -16.45 -0.31 15.91
CA GLY A 5 -17.12 -1.35 15.18
C GLY A 5 -16.49 -1.63 13.82
N LYS A 6 -17.34 -1.92 12.83
CA LYS A 6 -16.88 -2.26 11.48
C LYS A 6 -16.47 -1.00 10.72
N VAL A 7 -15.31 -1.06 10.07
CA VAL A 7 -14.82 0.03 9.24
C VAL A 7 -15.43 -0.11 7.85
N GLN A 8 -16.02 0.98 7.35
CA GLN A 8 -16.56 1.00 6.00
C GLN A 8 -15.40 1.12 4.98
N GLY A 9 -15.54 0.42 3.87
CA GLY A 9 -14.49 0.39 2.85
C GLY A 9 -14.15 1.75 2.27
N ASN A 10 -15.09 2.70 2.24
CA ASN A 10 -14.82 4.04 1.73
C ASN A 10 -13.97 4.91 2.67
N LEU A 11 -13.73 4.45 3.89
CA LEU A 11 -12.87 5.17 4.84
C LEU A 11 -11.40 4.77 4.67
N LEU A 12 -11.14 3.54 4.26
CA LEU A 12 -9.77 3.06 4.07
C LEU A 12 -9.28 3.43 2.70
N GLY A 13 -8.06 3.93 2.63
CA GLY A 13 -7.48 4.32 1.36
C GLY A 13 -5.97 4.33 1.38
N LEU A 14 -5.41 4.52 0.20
CA LEU A 14 -3.97 4.66 0.01
C LEU A 14 -3.59 6.13 0.10
N TYR A 15 -2.67 6.43 1.01
CA TYR A 15 -2.04 7.74 1.12
C TYR A 15 -0.59 7.60 0.68
N ILE A 16 -0.08 8.60 -0.01
CA ILE A 16 1.32 8.62 -0.44
C ILE A 16 1.99 9.91 0.01
N SER A 17 3.30 9.84 0.19
CA SER A 17 4.12 10.99 0.53
C SER A 17 5.48 10.85 -0.15
N THR A 18 6.02 11.97 -0.61
CA THR A 18 7.37 12.02 -1.17
C THR A 18 8.39 12.58 -0.18
N ASP A 19 7.93 13.16 0.92
CA ASP A 19 8.79 13.84 1.90
C ASP A 19 8.68 13.29 3.33
N ASP A 20 7.86 12.23 3.51
CA ASP A 20 7.63 11.59 4.81
C ASP A 20 6.99 12.52 5.86
N SER A 21 6.43 13.64 5.44
CA SER A 21 5.78 14.55 6.36
C SER A 21 4.33 14.82 6.01
N THR A 22 4.03 14.96 4.72
CA THR A 22 2.66 15.25 4.26
C THR A 22 2.14 14.06 3.46
N TYR A 23 1.11 13.40 3.98
CA TYR A 23 0.47 12.28 3.32
C TYR A 23 -0.83 12.73 2.67
N THR A 24 -0.97 12.44 1.39
CA THR A 24 -2.12 12.85 0.60
C THR A 24 -2.84 11.60 0.08
N LEU A 25 -4.15 11.57 0.24
CA LEU A 25 -4.98 10.48 -0.29
C LEU A 25 -4.85 10.46 -1.81
N VAL A 26 -4.63 9.27 -2.37
CA VAL A 26 -4.61 9.11 -3.83
C VAL A 26 -6.02 9.38 -4.36
N GLY A 27 -6.14 10.44 -5.13
CA GLY A 27 -7.42 10.89 -5.65
C GLY A 27 -8.02 9.94 -6.67
N SER A 28 -9.34 9.94 -6.76
CA SER A 28 -10.11 9.15 -7.72
C SER A 28 -9.94 7.63 -7.57
N ALA A 29 -9.35 7.17 -6.47
CA ALA A 29 -9.25 5.73 -6.22
C ALA A 29 -10.63 5.15 -5.88
N THR A 30 -10.97 4.05 -6.52
CA THR A 30 -12.25 3.36 -6.29
C THR A 30 -12.06 2.12 -5.43
N ASN A 31 -10.84 1.58 -5.35
CA ASN A 31 -10.56 0.37 -4.60
C ASN A 31 -9.09 0.39 -4.17
N ALA A 32 -8.82 -0.08 -2.96
CA ALA A 32 -7.48 -0.23 -2.44
C ALA A 32 -7.42 -1.46 -1.54
N THR A 33 -6.37 -2.27 -1.70
CA THR A 33 -6.19 -3.51 -0.95
C THR A 33 -4.79 -3.55 -0.37
N LEU A 34 -4.70 -3.82 0.93
CA LEU A 34 -3.43 -4.08 1.61
C LEU A 34 -3.29 -5.57 1.86
N SER A 35 -2.16 -6.12 1.45
CA SER A 35 -1.81 -7.52 1.69
C SER A 35 -0.48 -7.60 2.40
N ILE A 36 -0.40 -8.34 3.49
CA ILE A 36 0.84 -8.56 4.23
C ILE A 36 1.20 -10.03 4.14
N SER A 37 2.44 -10.31 3.74
CA SER A 37 2.95 -11.67 3.58
C SER A 37 4.15 -11.87 4.48
N ASN A 38 4.17 -12.99 5.19
CA ASN A 38 5.28 -13.39 6.05
C ASN A 38 5.85 -14.69 5.53
N GLU A 39 7.13 -14.69 5.18
CA GLU A 39 7.82 -15.91 4.85
C GLU A 39 8.29 -16.58 6.14
N THR A 40 8.28 -17.89 6.14
CA THR A 40 8.68 -18.68 7.30
C THR A 40 9.87 -19.56 6.94
N LEU A 41 10.69 -19.86 7.95
CA LEU A 41 11.81 -20.79 7.83
C LEU A 41 11.53 -21.97 8.75
N ASP A 42 11.65 -23.17 8.21
CA ASP A 42 11.47 -24.41 8.97
C ASP A 42 12.73 -24.68 9.79
N VAL A 43 12.58 -24.70 11.09
CA VAL A 43 13.68 -24.96 12.03
C VAL A 43 13.41 -26.21 12.86
N THR A 44 12.56 -27.11 12.37
CA THR A 44 12.22 -28.36 13.02
C THR A 44 13.48 -29.21 13.22
N THR A 45 13.70 -29.71 14.42
CA THR A 45 14.83 -30.56 14.77
C THR A 45 14.31 -31.84 15.40
N LYS A 46 15.23 -32.79 15.64
CA LYS A 46 14.89 -34.03 16.34
C LYS A 46 14.37 -33.78 17.76
N GLY A 47 14.75 -32.66 18.37
CA GLY A 47 14.26 -32.24 19.67
C GLY A 47 12.84 -31.67 19.65
N SER A 48 12.27 -31.43 18.48
CA SER A 48 10.93 -30.88 18.35
C SER A 48 9.80 -31.88 18.63
N THR A 49 10.15 -33.12 18.95
CA THR A 49 9.21 -34.19 19.39
C THR A 49 8.09 -34.44 18.37
N GLY A 50 8.45 -34.43 17.08
CA GLY A 50 7.51 -34.68 15.99
C GLY A 50 6.66 -33.49 15.58
N ASN A 51 6.80 -32.36 16.25
CA ASN A 51 6.05 -31.14 15.90
C ASN A 51 6.90 -30.26 14.99
N LYS A 52 6.24 -29.64 14.02
CA LYS A 52 6.88 -28.70 13.09
C LYS A 52 7.12 -27.38 13.80
N GLU A 53 8.33 -26.86 13.68
CA GLU A 53 8.70 -25.56 14.24
C GLU A 53 9.06 -24.60 13.10
N LEU A 54 8.47 -23.40 13.13
CA LEU A 54 8.73 -22.37 12.14
C LEU A 54 9.10 -21.06 12.84
N ILE A 55 9.97 -20.31 12.18
CA ILE A 55 10.24 -18.92 12.56
C ILE A 55 9.96 -18.02 11.38
N TYR A 56 9.67 -16.76 11.66
CA TYR A 56 9.50 -15.76 10.60
C TYR A 56 10.85 -15.45 9.96
N ASN A 57 10.86 -15.36 8.65
CA ASN A 57 12.06 -15.00 7.88
C ASN A 57 11.94 -13.56 7.39
N THR A 58 11.14 -13.32 6.37
CA THR A 58 10.95 -11.96 5.83
C THR A 58 9.48 -11.58 5.86
N GLN A 59 9.23 -10.29 5.95
CA GLN A 59 7.89 -9.73 5.90
C GLN A 59 7.83 -8.72 4.76
N SER A 60 6.75 -8.78 4.00
CA SER A 60 6.51 -7.84 2.91
C SER A 60 5.04 -7.40 2.93
N ALA A 61 4.79 -6.23 2.36
CA ALA A 61 3.44 -5.72 2.19
C ALA A 61 3.25 -5.28 0.76
N THR A 62 2.05 -5.45 0.26
CA THR A 62 1.67 -5.06 -1.09
C THR A 62 0.37 -4.27 -1.00
N ILE A 63 0.33 -3.11 -1.65
CA ILE A 63 -0.90 -2.34 -1.80
C ILE A 63 -1.26 -2.33 -3.28
N THR A 64 -2.48 -2.75 -3.58
CA THR A 64 -3.04 -2.67 -4.92
C THR A 64 -4.19 -1.68 -4.89
N ALA A 65 -4.17 -0.72 -5.81
CA ALA A 65 -5.19 0.31 -5.89
C ALA A 65 -5.66 0.48 -7.32
N GLU A 66 -6.92 0.81 -7.46
CA GLU A 66 -7.56 1.07 -8.76
C GLU A 66 -8.35 2.35 -8.67
N GLY A 67 -8.51 3.03 -9.79
CA GLY A 67 -9.31 4.25 -9.82
C GLY A 67 -9.43 4.82 -11.22
N PHE A 68 -9.96 6.04 -11.28
CA PHE A 68 -10.10 6.76 -12.54
C PHE A 68 -8.87 7.60 -12.81
N VAL A 69 -8.50 7.69 -14.09
CA VAL A 69 -7.37 8.53 -14.51
C VAL A 69 -7.76 10.00 -14.39
N LYS A 70 -6.88 10.76 -13.74
CA LYS A 70 -7.08 12.19 -13.54
C LYS A 70 -5.73 12.91 -13.65
N TYR A 71 -5.62 13.86 -14.56
CA TYR A 71 -4.33 14.48 -14.85
C TYR A 71 -4.06 15.78 -14.07
N ASP A 72 -5.06 16.37 -13.46
CA ASP A 72 -4.91 17.58 -12.67
C ASP A 72 -4.69 17.32 -11.19
N ASP A 73 -4.43 16.07 -10.81
CA ASP A 73 -4.24 15.67 -9.43
C ASP A 73 -2.75 15.51 -9.14
N THR A 74 -2.22 16.30 -8.21
CA THR A 74 -0.79 16.30 -7.88
C THR A 74 -0.33 15.03 -7.18
N GLN A 75 -1.23 14.30 -6.54
CA GLN A 75 -0.91 13.05 -5.84
C GLN A 75 -1.80 11.91 -6.33
N GLY A 76 -2.21 11.97 -7.58
CA GLY A 76 -3.08 10.96 -8.16
C GLY A 76 -2.37 10.10 -9.20
N SER A 77 -3.15 9.62 -10.17
CA SER A 77 -2.66 8.69 -11.19
C SER A 77 -1.51 9.25 -12.02
N GLN A 78 -1.51 10.54 -12.29
CA GLN A 78 -0.42 11.17 -13.06
C GLN A 78 0.91 11.08 -12.32
N GLN A 79 0.92 11.40 -11.03
CA GLN A 79 2.14 11.33 -10.21
C GLN A 79 2.64 9.90 -10.09
N LEU A 80 1.74 8.96 -9.91
CA LEU A 80 2.09 7.53 -9.82
C LEU A 80 2.71 7.04 -11.12
N ARG A 81 2.15 7.44 -12.26
CA ARG A 81 2.70 7.07 -13.57
C ARG A 81 4.10 7.66 -13.77
N THR A 82 4.30 8.91 -13.40
CA THR A 82 5.61 9.57 -13.52
C THR A 82 6.66 8.84 -12.70
N THR A 83 6.32 8.44 -11.47
CA THR A 83 7.24 7.69 -10.61
C THR A 83 7.53 6.30 -11.18
N ALA A 84 6.52 5.63 -11.72
CA ALA A 84 6.71 4.31 -12.32
C ALA A 84 7.66 4.38 -13.52
N LEU A 85 7.58 5.45 -14.32
CA LEU A 85 8.46 5.64 -15.46
C LEU A 85 9.89 5.99 -15.05
N SER A 86 10.07 6.60 -13.89
CA SER A 86 11.40 6.98 -13.39
C SER A 86 12.22 5.78 -12.92
N ALA A 87 11.59 4.77 -12.36
CA ALA A 87 12.14 3.44 -12.00
C ALA A 87 13.59 3.46 -11.51
N THR A 88 13.90 4.30 -10.51
CA THR A 88 15.22 4.38 -9.90
C THR A 88 15.11 4.14 -8.40
N ASP A 89 16.25 3.92 -7.74
CA ASP A 89 16.26 3.69 -6.30
C ASP A 89 15.69 4.86 -5.50
N SER A 90 15.69 6.05 -6.07
CA SER A 90 15.12 7.23 -5.43
C SER A 90 13.62 7.39 -5.70
N ALA A 91 13.05 6.58 -6.58
CA ALA A 91 11.63 6.66 -6.96
C ALA A 91 10.76 5.84 -6.00
N THR A 92 10.93 6.07 -4.70
CA THR A 92 10.14 5.42 -3.67
C THR A 92 9.13 6.38 -3.10
N TYR A 93 8.00 5.81 -2.67
CA TYR A 93 6.99 6.54 -1.91
C TYR A 93 6.95 6.04 -0.48
N MET A 94 6.64 6.95 0.43
CA MET A 94 6.13 6.55 1.73
C MET A 94 4.65 6.25 1.54
N ALA A 95 4.29 4.97 1.55
CA ALA A 95 2.92 4.54 1.37
C ALA A 95 2.26 4.29 2.72
N ARG A 96 1.02 4.71 2.86
CA ARG A 96 0.24 4.56 4.09
C ARG A 96 -1.15 4.06 3.74
N PHE A 97 -1.57 3.00 4.39
CA PHE A 97 -2.93 2.49 4.28
C PHE A 97 -3.67 2.85 5.56
N SER A 98 -4.65 3.73 5.46
CA SER A 98 -5.24 4.38 6.62
C SER A 98 -6.68 4.81 6.35
N SER A 99 -7.45 4.96 7.40
CA SER A 99 -8.76 5.61 7.33
C SER A 99 -8.65 7.13 7.42
N GLY A 100 -7.52 7.64 7.89
CA GLY A 100 -7.36 9.08 8.14
C GLY A 100 -8.09 9.58 9.38
N VAL A 101 -8.74 8.70 10.13
CA VAL A 101 -9.49 9.08 11.34
C VAL A 101 -8.59 8.96 12.55
N ASN A 102 -8.54 10.04 13.34
CA ASN A 102 -7.73 10.09 14.54
C ASN A 102 -8.08 8.95 15.50
N GLY A 103 -7.06 8.20 15.91
CA GLY A 103 -7.20 7.06 16.82
C GLY A 103 -7.29 5.70 16.12
N ASP A 104 -7.51 5.68 14.82
CA ASP A 104 -7.53 4.42 14.06
C ASP A 104 -6.09 3.93 13.80
N LYS A 105 -5.96 2.65 13.53
CA LYS A 105 -4.68 2.07 13.17
C LYS A 105 -4.37 2.30 11.70
N GLU A 106 -3.09 2.47 11.40
CA GLU A 106 -2.62 2.64 10.04
C GLU A 106 -1.30 1.89 9.85
N VAL A 107 -1.01 1.51 8.60
CA VAL A 107 0.24 0.83 8.23
C VAL A 107 1.01 1.74 7.29
N THR A 108 2.29 1.93 7.58
CA THR A 108 3.17 2.81 6.80
C THR A 108 4.44 2.06 6.44
N PHE A 109 4.89 2.21 5.19
CA PHE A 109 6.14 1.62 4.73
C PHE A 109 6.65 2.37 3.51
N ASN A 110 7.95 2.23 3.24
CA ASN A 110 8.50 2.67 1.97
C ASN A 110 8.07 1.70 0.88
N ALA A 111 7.68 2.21 -0.27
CA ALA A 111 7.16 1.38 -1.34
C ALA A 111 7.77 1.76 -2.68
N ILE A 112 7.91 0.77 -3.54
CA ILE A 112 8.25 0.97 -4.94
C ILE A 112 7.07 0.53 -5.80
N ILE A 113 6.93 1.17 -6.95
CA ILE A 113 5.87 0.81 -7.90
C ILE A 113 6.39 -0.33 -8.77
N THR A 114 5.76 -1.50 -8.64
CA THR A 114 6.14 -2.68 -9.42
C THR A 114 5.31 -2.85 -10.68
N SER A 115 4.11 -2.25 -10.71
CA SER A 115 3.22 -2.35 -11.86
C SER A 115 2.31 -1.13 -11.90
N PHE A 116 2.12 -0.60 -13.10
CA PHE A 116 1.17 0.48 -13.35
C PHE A 116 0.51 0.23 -14.69
N GLU A 117 -0.81 0.20 -14.70
CA GLU A 117 -1.60 0.00 -15.91
C GLU A 117 -2.64 1.10 -16.05
N GLU A 118 -2.83 1.57 -17.26
CA GLU A 118 -3.94 2.46 -17.61
C GLU A 118 -4.74 1.80 -18.70
N SER A 119 -6.05 1.91 -18.62
CA SER A 119 -6.96 1.31 -19.59
C SER A 119 -7.97 2.35 -20.04
N ALA A 120 -8.22 2.39 -21.34
CA ALA A 120 -9.20 3.31 -21.93
C ALA A 120 -10.00 2.58 -22.99
N ALA A 121 -11.32 2.72 -22.93
CA ALA A 121 -12.22 2.14 -23.90
C ALA A 121 -13.18 3.22 -24.39
N VAL A 122 -13.69 3.02 -25.60
CA VAL A 122 -14.66 3.95 -26.18
C VAL A 122 -15.92 3.98 -25.31
N ASN A 123 -16.41 5.19 -25.02
CA ASN A 123 -17.61 5.43 -24.20
C ASN A 123 -17.46 5.03 -22.72
N GLU A 124 -16.23 4.87 -22.23
CA GLU A 124 -15.97 4.57 -20.82
C GLU A 124 -14.94 5.53 -20.25
N MET A 125 -14.99 5.71 -18.93
CA MET A 125 -13.97 6.47 -18.23
C MET A 125 -12.64 5.70 -18.24
N ALA A 126 -11.54 6.39 -18.46
CA ALA A 126 -10.22 5.78 -18.34
C ALA A 126 -9.93 5.40 -16.89
N THR A 127 -9.37 4.22 -16.70
CA THR A 127 -9.06 3.70 -15.38
C THR A 127 -7.58 3.37 -15.26
N TYR A 128 -7.09 3.28 -14.02
CA TYR A 128 -5.73 2.85 -13.75
C TYR A 128 -5.73 1.78 -12.68
N SER A 129 -4.67 0.98 -12.69
CA SER A 129 -4.39 -0.01 -11.65
C SER A 129 -2.91 0.08 -11.29
N ILE A 130 -2.60 0.04 -10.02
CA ILE A 130 -1.23 0.19 -9.53
C ILE A 130 -0.95 -0.84 -8.44
N THR A 131 0.28 -1.35 -8.44
CA THR A 131 0.78 -2.24 -7.39
C THR A 131 2.03 -1.63 -6.78
N LEU A 132 1.99 -1.46 -5.46
CA LEU A 132 3.11 -0.98 -4.66
C LEU A 132 3.60 -2.09 -3.77
N GLU A 133 4.90 -2.36 -3.77
CA GLU A 133 5.50 -3.33 -2.87
C GLU A 133 6.41 -2.65 -1.87
N SER A 134 6.41 -3.17 -0.65
CA SER A 134 7.22 -2.60 0.43
C SER A 134 8.71 -2.83 0.22
N THR A 135 9.50 -1.88 0.66
CA THR A 135 10.95 -2.04 0.78
C THR A 135 11.35 -1.50 2.16
N GLY A 136 12.01 -2.34 2.96
CA GLY A 136 12.39 -1.98 4.31
C GLY A 136 11.32 -2.28 5.35
N ALA A 137 11.32 -1.51 6.41
CA ALA A 137 10.46 -1.75 7.56
C ALA A 137 8.99 -1.41 7.29
N ILE A 138 8.10 -2.23 7.82
CA ILE A 138 6.66 -2.00 7.81
C ILE A 138 6.25 -1.65 9.23
N THR A 139 5.59 -0.53 9.42
CA THR A 139 5.25 0.00 10.75
C THR A 139 3.74 0.18 10.88
N GLU A 140 3.18 -0.34 11.96
CA GLU A 140 1.81 -0.03 12.35
C GLU A 140 1.83 1.08 13.38
N SER A 141 0.99 2.09 13.18
CA SER A 141 0.90 3.22 14.10
C SER A 141 -0.56 3.61 14.28
N THR A 142 -0.79 4.65 15.06
CA THR A 142 -2.12 5.18 15.29
C THR A 142 -2.20 6.57 14.68
N VAL A 143 -3.28 6.84 13.94
CA VAL A 143 -3.52 8.15 13.34
C VAL A 143 -3.64 9.20 14.46
N SER A 144 -2.89 10.27 14.32
CA SER A 144 -2.88 11.35 15.31
C SER A 144 -3.35 12.67 14.74
#